data_3df4e20892131770ff3cd70f02cc39f3
#
_entry.id   3df4e20892131770ff3cd70f02cc39f3
#
_cell.length_a   1.000
_cell.length_b   1.000
_cell.length_c   1.000
_cell.angle_alpha   90.00
_cell.angle_beta   90.00
_cell.angle_gamma   90.00
#
_symmetry.space_group_name_H-M   'P 1'
#
loop_
_entity.id
_entity.type
_entity.pdbx_description
1 polymer ?
#
loop_
_entity_poly.entity_id
_entity_poly.type
_entity_poly.pdbx_seq_one_letter_code
_entity_poly.pdbx_strand_id
1 'polypeptide(L)'
;MDRAIISSREARTKWRTVLDTVDRGTADVVIERYGKPIATIIPYADYEELSEYLEELRDVRFAVAALEEYRKDPSSARPYEEIRAELVAEGLLDDDEG
;
A
#
# COMPACT_ATOMS: atom_id res chain seq x y z
N MET A 1 -9.49 10.87 14.15
CA MET A 1 -9.88 11.42 12.84
C MET A 1 -11.04 10.59 12.30
N ASP A 2 -12.02 11.26 11.73
CA ASP A 2 -13.20 10.55 11.20
C ASP A 2 -12.84 9.73 9.98
N ARG A 3 -13.65 8.70 9.75
CA ARG A 3 -13.44 7.78 8.66
C ARG A 3 -14.75 7.61 7.89
N ALA A 4 -14.72 7.88 6.60
CA ALA A 4 -15.84 7.64 5.70
C ALA A 4 -15.59 6.36 4.92
N ILE A 5 -16.59 5.48 4.84
CA ILE A 5 -16.49 4.21 4.13
C ILE A 5 -17.43 4.25 2.94
N ILE A 6 -16.89 4.08 1.74
CA ILE A 6 -17.71 4.10 0.52
C ILE A 6 -17.28 2.96 -0.41
N SER A 7 -18.18 2.59 -1.33
CA SER A 7 -17.86 1.59 -2.34
C SER A 7 -16.96 2.18 -3.42
N SER A 8 -16.24 1.32 -4.14
CA SER A 8 -15.41 1.75 -5.26
C SER A 8 -16.24 2.42 -6.37
N ARG A 9 -17.48 1.96 -6.56
CA ARG A 9 -18.40 2.57 -7.52
C ARG A 9 -18.76 4.00 -7.10
N GLU A 10 -19.10 4.18 -5.84
CA GLU A 10 -19.46 5.49 -5.29
C GLU A 10 -18.27 6.44 -5.31
N ALA A 11 -17.08 5.93 -4.98
CA ALA A 11 -15.86 6.72 -5.04
C ALA A 11 -15.62 7.24 -6.46
N ARG A 12 -15.83 6.40 -7.47
CA ARG A 12 -15.65 6.81 -8.87
C ARG A 12 -16.66 7.87 -9.28
N THR A 13 -17.92 7.71 -8.88
CA THR A 13 -18.99 8.64 -9.21
C THR A 13 -18.79 9.99 -8.51
N LYS A 14 -18.32 9.98 -7.28
CA LYS A 14 -18.15 11.16 -6.43
C LYS A 14 -16.69 11.51 -6.18
N TRP A 15 -15.84 11.26 -7.15
CA TRP A 15 -14.39 11.40 -6.97
C TRP A 15 -13.97 12.77 -6.47
N ARG A 16 -14.55 13.83 -7.02
CA ARG A 16 -14.24 15.18 -6.59
C ARG A 16 -14.57 15.41 -5.12
N THR A 17 -15.73 14.92 -4.68
CA THR A 17 -16.15 15.02 -3.29
C THR A 17 -15.21 14.24 -2.37
N VAL A 18 -14.77 13.07 -2.81
CA VAL A 18 -13.79 12.25 -2.07
C VAL A 18 -12.51 13.02 -1.86
N LEU A 19 -11.96 13.60 -2.92
CA LEU A 19 -10.73 14.37 -2.85
C LEU A 19 -10.88 15.60 -1.95
N ASP A 20 -11.99 16.32 -2.07
CA ASP A 20 -12.25 17.50 -1.25
C ASP A 20 -12.36 17.14 0.23
N THR A 21 -13.01 16.03 0.54
CA THR A 21 -13.16 15.55 1.93
C THR A 21 -11.79 15.29 2.56
N VAL A 22 -10.91 14.62 1.82
CA VAL A 22 -9.56 14.32 2.30
C VAL A 22 -8.71 15.58 2.38
N ASP A 23 -8.77 16.42 1.37
CA ASP A 23 -7.98 17.65 1.28
C ASP A 23 -8.29 18.61 2.44
N ARG A 24 -9.55 18.69 2.84
CA ARG A 24 -9.98 19.53 3.97
C ARG A 24 -9.70 18.91 5.32
N GLY A 25 -9.23 17.67 5.36
CA GLY A 25 -8.98 16.96 6.61
C GLY A 25 -10.25 16.58 7.36
N THR A 26 -11.40 16.55 6.69
CA THR A 26 -12.68 16.22 7.31
C THR A 26 -12.73 14.76 7.72
N ALA A 27 -12.25 13.86 6.85
CA ALA A 27 -12.21 12.43 7.11
C ALA A 27 -11.25 11.73 6.16
N ASP A 28 -10.72 10.61 6.60
CA ASP A 28 -10.07 9.67 5.69
C ASP A 28 -11.16 8.88 4.97
N VAL A 29 -10.91 8.46 3.74
CA VAL A 29 -11.90 7.73 2.95
C VAL A 29 -11.43 6.30 2.70
N VAL A 30 -12.17 5.34 3.23
CA VAL A 30 -11.93 3.91 3.01
C VAL A 30 -12.77 3.47 1.82
N ILE A 31 -12.09 2.88 0.84
CA ILE A 31 -12.74 2.35 -0.36
C ILE A 31 -12.96 0.85 -0.18
N GLU A 32 -14.20 0.41 -0.36
CA GLU A 32 -14.56 -1.00 -0.30
C GLU A 32 -14.96 -1.53 -1.67
N ARG A 33 -14.67 -2.79 -1.89
CA ARG A 33 -15.14 -3.53 -3.05
C ARG A 33 -15.65 -4.88 -2.59
N TYR A 34 -16.89 -5.20 -2.97
CA TYR A 34 -17.58 -6.41 -2.51
C TYR A 34 -17.60 -6.52 -0.98
N GLY A 35 -17.81 -5.37 -0.32
CA GLY A 35 -17.88 -5.32 1.14
C GLY A 35 -16.55 -5.44 1.86
N LYS A 36 -15.43 -5.42 1.15
CA LYS A 36 -14.08 -5.55 1.74
C LYS A 36 -13.27 -4.29 1.51
N PRO A 37 -12.61 -3.75 2.53
CA PRO A 37 -11.71 -2.62 2.36
C PRO A 37 -10.55 -2.99 1.44
N ILE A 38 -10.30 -2.17 0.42
CA ILE A 38 -9.19 -2.39 -0.51
C ILE A 38 -8.20 -1.23 -0.52
N ALA A 39 -8.60 -0.06 -0.08
CA ALA A 39 -7.75 1.12 -0.12
C ALA A 39 -8.25 2.16 0.87
N THR A 40 -7.37 3.06 1.24
CA THR A 40 -7.72 4.23 2.04
C THR A 40 -7.06 5.45 1.40
N ILE A 41 -7.81 6.54 1.31
CA ILE A 41 -7.30 7.82 0.84
C ILE A 41 -7.10 8.71 2.06
N ILE A 42 -5.89 9.21 2.23
CA ILE A 42 -5.51 10.06 3.36
C ILE A 42 -4.85 11.32 2.85
N PRO A 43 -4.80 12.40 3.65
CA PRO A 43 -4.06 13.58 3.27
C PRO A 43 -2.59 13.27 2.98
N TYR A 44 -2.02 13.94 2.01
CA TYR A 44 -0.64 13.69 1.62
C TYR A 44 0.35 13.91 2.77
N ALA A 45 0.09 14.92 3.60
CA ALA A 45 0.94 15.18 4.77
C ALA A 45 0.98 13.99 5.73
N ASP A 46 -0.16 13.32 5.92
CA ASP A 46 -0.22 12.13 6.76
C ASP A 46 0.57 10.98 6.13
N TYR A 47 0.48 10.83 4.82
CA TYR A 47 1.25 9.83 4.09
C TYR A 47 2.76 10.06 4.26
N GLU A 48 3.20 11.32 4.18
CA GLU A 48 4.62 11.63 4.37
C GLU A 48 5.12 11.20 5.76
N GLU A 49 4.33 11.46 6.79
CA GLU A 49 4.68 11.05 8.16
C GLU A 49 4.73 9.52 8.30
N LEU A 50 3.88 8.81 7.58
CA LEU A 50 3.79 7.35 7.66
C LEU A 50 4.71 6.64 6.68
N SER A 51 5.31 7.35 5.73
CA SER A 51 6.07 6.71 4.64
C SER A 51 7.24 5.87 5.13
N GLU A 52 7.94 6.31 6.17
CA GLU A 52 9.05 5.54 6.74
C GLU A 52 8.55 4.22 7.34
N TYR A 53 7.43 4.26 8.04
CA TYR A 53 6.84 3.05 8.60
C TYR A 53 6.37 2.10 7.52
N LEU A 54 5.82 2.63 6.43
CA LEU A 54 5.40 1.81 5.30
C LEU A 54 6.57 1.12 4.62
N GLU A 55 7.70 1.82 4.48
CA GLU A 55 8.91 1.23 3.91
C GLU A 55 9.43 0.10 4.80
N GLU A 56 9.51 0.33 6.10
CA GLU A 56 9.91 -0.71 7.05
C GLU A 56 9.01 -1.93 6.97
N LEU A 57 7.71 -1.71 6.87
CA LEU A 57 6.74 -2.81 6.77
C LEU A 57 6.94 -3.61 5.48
N ARG A 58 7.20 -2.94 4.37
CA ARG A 58 7.48 -3.61 3.09
C ARG A 58 8.77 -4.42 3.17
N ASP A 59 9.81 -3.88 3.81
CA ASP A 59 11.07 -4.57 4.00
C ASP A 59 10.89 -5.82 4.87
N VAL A 60 10.08 -5.73 5.93
CA VAL A 60 9.76 -6.87 6.78
C VAL A 60 9.03 -7.96 6.00
N ARG A 61 8.03 -7.58 5.20
CA ARG A 61 7.30 -8.52 4.36
C ARG A 61 8.21 -9.22 3.36
N PHE A 62 9.12 -8.47 2.77
CA PHE A 62 10.11 -9.01 1.88
C PHE A 62 10.98 -10.05 2.59
N ALA A 63 11.50 -9.70 3.77
CA ALA A 63 12.37 -10.58 4.54
C ALA A 63 11.63 -11.87 4.96
N VAL A 64 10.37 -11.74 5.39
CA VAL A 64 9.56 -12.90 5.78
C VAL A 64 9.33 -13.81 4.57
N ALA A 65 8.99 -13.25 3.42
CA ALA A 65 8.75 -14.04 2.22
C ALA A 65 10.02 -14.78 1.77
N ALA A 66 11.17 -14.10 1.81
CA ALA A 66 12.45 -14.71 1.46
C ALA A 66 12.81 -15.85 2.40
N LEU A 67 12.56 -15.67 3.70
CA LEU A 67 12.84 -16.69 4.70
C LEU A 67 11.94 -17.92 4.53
N GLU A 68 10.68 -17.71 4.25
CA GLU A 68 9.73 -18.80 4.01
C GLU A 68 10.13 -19.62 2.78
N GLU A 69 10.53 -18.94 1.72
CA GLU A 69 11.00 -19.59 0.51
C GLU A 69 12.26 -20.42 0.78
N TYR A 70 13.19 -19.85 1.53
CA TYR A 70 14.43 -20.56 1.93
C TYR A 70 14.13 -21.80 2.78
N ARG A 71 13.17 -21.73 3.70
CA ARG A 71 12.79 -22.87 4.54
C ARG A 71 12.20 -24.01 3.74
N LYS A 72 11.45 -23.68 2.68
CA LYS A 72 10.85 -24.70 1.81
C LYS A 72 11.90 -25.36 0.92
N ASP A 73 12.82 -24.58 0.41
CA ASP A 73 13.87 -25.06 -0.49
C ASP A 73 15.10 -24.16 -0.35
N PRO A 74 16.11 -24.58 0.44
CA PRO A 74 17.33 -23.77 0.61
C PRO A 74 18.06 -23.47 -0.70
N SER A 75 17.86 -24.29 -1.75
CA SER A 75 18.49 -24.05 -3.04
C SER A 75 17.78 -22.93 -3.83
N SER A 76 16.62 -22.50 -3.39
CA SER A 76 15.88 -21.44 -4.05
C SER A 76 16.34 -20.03 -3.64
N ALA A 77 17.30 -19.93 -2.70
CA ALA A 77 17.80 -18.63 -2.27
C ALA A 77 18.31 -17.82 -3.45
N ARG A 78 17.80 -16.62 -3.61
CA ARG A 78 18.13 -15.74 -4.72
C ARG A 78 18.76 -14.45 -4.20
N PRO A 79 19.58 -13.77 -5.03
CA PRO A 79 20.10 -12.47 -4.64
C PRO A 79 18.97 -11.49 -4.28
N TYR A 80 19.24 -10.69 -3.26
CA TYR A 80 18.28 -9.68 -2.81
C TYR A 80 17.77 -8.79 -3.95
N GLU A 81 18.70 -8.36 -4.82
CA GLU A 81 18.38 -7.48 -5.92
C GLU A 81 17.39 -8.08 -6.90
N GLU A 82 17.49 -9.37 -7.14
CA GLU A 82 16.59 -10.08 -8.04
C GLU A 82 15.17 -10.11 -7.48
N ILE A 83 15.03 -10.43 -6.19
CA ILE A 83 13.71 -10.48 -5.54
C ILE A 83 13.13 -9.08 -5.46
N ARG A 84 13.95 -8.09 -5.15
CA ARG A 84 13.52 -6.70 -5.09
C ARG A 84 12.98 -6.22 -6.44
N ALA A 85 13.67 -6.58 -7.52
CA ALA A 85 13.25 -6.23 -8.87
C ALA A 85 11.88 -6.84 -9.21
N GLU A 86 11.63 -8.08 -8.79
CA GLU A 86 10.32 -8.71 -8.98
C GLU A 86 9.23 -7.96 -8.23
N LEU A 87 9.50 -7.55 -6.99
CA LEU A 87 8.52 -6.83 -6.17
C LEU A 87 8.23 -5.45 -6.75
N VAL A 88 9.22 -4.78 -7.29
CA VAL A 88 9.04 -3.50 -7.99
C VAL A 88 8.16 -3.71 -9.23
N ALA A 89 8.46 -4.74 -10.02
CA ALA A 89 7.69 -5.06 -11.22
C ALA A 89 6.23 -5.40 -10.90
N GLU A 90 5.97 -6.00 -9.74
CA GLU A 90 4.63 -6.33 -9.30
C GLU A 90 3.91 -5.16 -8.61
N GLY A 91 4.58 -4.04 -8.43
CA GLY A 91 4.00 -2.87 -7.78
C GLY A 91 3.98 -2.94 -6.26
N LEU A 92 4.68 -3.90 -5.65
CA LEU A 92 4.72 -4.09 -4.20
C LEU A 92 5.79 -3.23 -3.53
N LEU A 93 6.80 -2.77 -4.27
CA LEU A 93 7.83 -1.86 -3.80
C LEU A 93 7.96 -0.72 -4.78
N ASP A 94 8.30 0.46 -4.28
CA ASP A 94 8.59 1.60 -5.10
C ASP A 94 10.00 1.49 -5.70
N ASP A 95 10.16 1.97 -6.93
CA ASP A 95 11.46 2.07 -7.56
C ASP A 95 12.06 3.42 -7.18
N ASP A 96 13.06 3.41 -6.29
CA ASP A 96 13.68 4.63 -5.77
C ASP A 96 14.52 5.37 -6.80
N GLU A 97 14.70 4.81 -7.96
CA GLU A 97 15.48 5.43 -9.04
C GLU A 97 14.61 6.30 -9.96
N GLY A 98 13.34 6.44 -9.64
CA GLY A 98 12.39 7.22 -10.41
C GLY A 98 12.67 8.71 -10.41
#